data_c0ebfd3f5dcd53d9ae9b09f7b77e5afc
#
_entry.id   c0ebfd3f5dcd53d9ae9b09f7b77e5afc
#
_cell.length_a   1.000
_cell.length_b   1.000
_cell.length_c   1.000
_cell.angle_alpha   90.00
_cell.angle_beta   90.00
_cell.angle_gamma   90.00
#
_symmetry.space_group_name_H-M   'P 1'
#
loop_
_entity.id
_entity.type
_entity.pdbx_description
1 polymer ?
#
loop_
_entity_poly.entity_id
_entity_poly.type
_entity_poly.pdbx_seq_one_letter_code
_entity_poly.pdbx_strand_id
1 'polypeptide(L)'
;MEIIKDLTQRGILKDVTNLEKFQNIDKDAKIYSGFDPTAISLHLGNYIQILTLLRLKKAGIKTLAIVGGATGTIGDPTFRSTERIQLSNDEVNKNKMNIIKQLESFGIEVFDNLKFYENMNILDFLREVGSSINVAYMLNKDSIAKRLENGLSFTEFSYTIIQGW
;
A
#
# COMPACT_ATOMS: atom_id res chain seq x y z
N MET A 1 3.15 -5.49 -24.57
CA MET A 1 4.36 -5.03 -23.82
C MET A 1 5.18 -6.24 -23.40
N GLU A 2 6.49 -6.18 -23.61
CA GLU A 2 7.43 -7.24 -23.24
C GLU A 2 7.43 -7.53 -21.73
N ILE A 3 7.23 -6.50 -20.91
CA ILE A 3 7.18 -6.63 -19.44
C ILE A 3 6.02 -7.52 -18.96
N ILE A 4 4.83 -7.46 -19.58
CA ILE A 4 3.70 -8.35 -19.24
C ILE A 4 4.10 -9.79 -19.47
N LYS A 5 4.72 -10.09 -20.62
CA LYS A 5 5.19 -11.43 -20.98
C LYS A 5 6.24 -11.94 -19.97
N ASP A 6 7.20 -11.09 -19.59
CA ASP A 6 8.24 -11.43 -18.59
C ASP A 6 7.61 -11.76 -17.22
N LEU A 7 6.70 -10.91 -16.73
CA LEU A 7 6.04 -11.13 -15.44
C LEU A 7 5.13 -12.37 -15.43
N THR A 8 4.43 -12.62 -16.54
CA THR A 8 3.60 -13.82 -16.71
C THR A 8 4.45 -15.10 -16.75
N GLN A 9 5.53 -15.13 -17.53
CA GLN A 9 6.43 -16.28 -17.61
C GLN A 9 7.09 -16.64 -16.27
N ARG A 10 7.26 -15.65 -15.39
CA ARG A 10 7.81 -15.84 -14.03
C ARG A 10 6.76 -16.22 -13.00
N GLY A 11 5.48 -16.27 -13.37
CA GLY A 11 4.39 -16.52 -12.43
C GLY A 11 4.18 -15.39 -11.42
N ILE A 12 4.71 -14.19 -11.68
CA ILE A 12 4.57 -13.02 -10.79
C ILE A 12 3.24 -12.31 -11.07
N LEU A 13 2.83 -12.22 -12.33
CA LEU A 13 1.58 -11.59 -12.74
C LEU A 13 0.43 -12.58 -12.60
N LYS A 14 -0.51 -12.27 -11.69
CA LYS A 14 -1.74 -13.03 -11.52
C LYS A 14 -2.84 -12.49 -12.44
N ASP A 15 -3.02 -11.18 -12.45
CA ASP A 15 -4.10 -10.52 -13.17
C ASP A 15 -3.75 -9.07 -13.51
N VAL A 16 -4.43 -8.51 -14.49
CA VAL A 16 -4.36 -7.09 -14.89
C VAL A 16 -5.78 -6.56 -15.04
N THR A 17 -6.18 -5.65 -14.19
CA THR A 17 -7.54 -5.07 -14.17
C THR A 17 -7.92 -4.47 -15.52
N ASN A 18 -6.99 -3.82 -16.21
CA ASN A 18 -7.20 -3.26 -17.54
C ASN A 18 -5.89 -3.27 -18.33
N LEU A 19 -5.75 -4.28 -19.21
CA LEU A 19 -4.56 -4.49 -20.01
C LEU A 19 -4.32 -3.36 -21.02
N GLU A 20 -5.38 -2.82 -21.61
CA GLU A 20 -5.29 -1.74 -22.60
C GLU A 20 -4.76 -0.46 -21.95
N LYS A 21 -5.30 -0.07 -20.79
CA LYS A 21 -4.79 1.07 -20.00
C LYS A 21 -3.33 0.88 -19.59
N PHE A 22 -2.95 -0.33 -19.20
CA PHE A 22 -1.57 -0.64 -18.85
C PHE A 22 -0.62 -0.54 -20.06
N GLN A 23 -1.06 -1.01 -21.23
CA GLN A 23 -0.26 -0.93 -22.46
C GLN A 23 -0.08 0.51 -22.97
N ASN A 24 -1.04 1.37 -22.68
CA ASN A 24 -1.07 2.78 -23.06
C ASN A 24 -0.82 3.70 -21.87
N ILE A 25 -0.08 3.21 -20.86
CA ILE A 25 0.22 4.00 -19.65
C ILE A 25 0.91 5.32 -20.02
N ASP A 26 0.42 6.40 -19.43
CA ASP A 26 1.02 7.73 -19.61
C ASP A 26 2.49 7.70 -19.16
N LYS A 27 3.35 8.41 -19.91
CA LYS A 27 4.79 8.52 -19.60
C LYS A 27 5.07 9.16 -18.24
N ASP A 28 4.12 9.97 -17.74
CA ASP A 28 4.23 10.63 -16.44
C ASP A 28 3.56 9.86 -15.32
N ALA A 29 2.75 8.86 -15.63
CA ALA A 29 2.17 7.98 -14.63
C ALA A 29 3.24 7.15 -13.93
N LYS A 30 3.05 6.93 -12.62
CA LYS A 30 3.90 6.06 -11.80
C LYS A 30 3.13 4.81 -11.41
N ILE A 31 3.79 3.67 -11.47
CA ILE A 31 3.30 2.43 -10.85
C ILE A 31 3.90 2.36 -9.45
N TYR A 32 3.08 2.11 -8.45
CA TYR A 32 3.55 2.03 -7.08
C TYR A 32 3.23 0.70 -6.40
N SER A 33 3.97 0.42 -5.32
CA SER A 33 3.68 -0.65 -4.35
C SER A 33 3.81 -0.12 -2.93
N GLY A 34 2.93 -0.57 -2.02
CA GLY A 34 2.89 -0.17 -0.63
C GLY A 34 3.76 -1.05 0.26
N PHE A 35 4.39 -0.44 1.27
CA PHE A 35 5.24 -1.10 2.27
C PHE A 35 4.92 -0.55 3.66
N ASP A 36 4.20 -1.30 4.47
CA ASP A 36 3.91 -0.90 5.85
C ASP A 36 5.10 -1.16 6.79
N PRO A 37 5.44 -0.21 7.67
CA PRO A 37 6.57 -0.30 8.59
C PRO A 37 6.26 -1.14 9.82
N THR A 38 5.83 -2.38 9.62
CA THR A 38 5.43 -3.32 10.67
C THR A 38 6.60 -4.02 11.35
N ALA A 39 7.81 -3.87 10.84
CA ALA A 39 9.05 -4.42 11.37
C ALA A 39 10.23 -3.52 11.03
N ILE A 40 11.36 -3.74 11.70
CA ILE A 40 12.59 -2.96 11.54
C ILE A 40 13.23 -3.11 10.15
N SER A 41 12.88 -4.16 9.40
CA SER A 41 13.40 -4.45 8.06
C SER A 41 12.36 -5.15 7.21
N LEU A 42 12.50 -5.03 5.89
CA LEU A 42 11.75 -5.79 4.92
C LEU A 42 12.21 -7.26 4.93
N HIS A 43 11.29 -8.17 4.67
CA HIS A 43 11.57 -9.60 4.55
C HIS A 43 11.53 -10.07 3.09
N LEU A 44 11.84 -11.34 2.86
CA LEU A 44 11.92 -11.92 1.50
C LEU A 44 10.61 -11.77 0.69
N GLY A 45 9.45 -11.80 1.35
CA GLY A 45 8.16 -11.56 0.68
C GLY A 45 8.06 -10.16 0.07
N ASN A 46 8.58 -9.14 0.76
CA ASN A 46 8.63 -7.78 0.22
C ASN A 46 9.65 -7.64 -0.93
N TYR A 47 10.67 -8.50 -0.95
CA TYR A 47 11.68 -8.48 -2.03
C TYR A 47 11.08 -8.78 -3.40
N ILE A 48 10.02 -9.60 -3.49
CA ILE A 48 9.29 -9.86 -4.73
C ILE A 48 8.65 -8.56 -5.26
N GLN A 49 8.07 -7.76 -4.38
CA GLN A 49 7.49 -6.46 -4.75
C GLN A 49 8.58 -5.50 -5.25
N ILE A 50 9.74 -5.45 -4.54
CA ILE A 50 10.90 -4.66 -4.95
C ILE A 50 11.38 -5.07 -6.34
N LEU A 51 11.58 -6.36 -6.58
CA LEU A 51 11.98 -6.89 -7.89
C LEU A 51 10.98 -6.54 -8.99
N THR A 52 9.69 -6.55 -8.67
CA THR A 52 8.64 -6.15 -9.64
C THR A 52 8.77 -4.67 -10.00
N LEU A 53 8.92 -3.79 -9.03
CA LEU A 53 9.16 -2.35 -9.27
C LEU A 53 10.44 -2.12 -10.10
N LEU A 54 11.53 -2.82 -9.79
CA LEU A 54 12.78 -2.72 -10.54
C LEU A 54 12.65 -3.21 -11.98
N ARG A 55 11.87 -4.27 -12.24
CA ARG A 55 11.57 -4.76 -13.60
C ARG A 55 10.76 -3.77 -14.40
N LEU A 56 9.73 -3.19 -13.80
CA LEU A 56 8.93 -2.14 -14.40
C LEU A 56 9.79 -0.91 -14.72
N LYS A 57 10.65 -0.49 -13.80
CA LYS A 57 11.62 0.60 -14.00
C LYS A 57 12.58 0.29 -15.16
N LYS A 58 13.10 -0.94 -15.24
CA LYS A 58 13.97 -1.37 -16.35
C LYS A 58 13.23 -1.37 -17.69
N ALA A 59 11.92 -1.60 -17.70
CA ALA A 59 11.06 -1.50 -18.88
C ALA A 59 10.69 -0.04 -19.25
N GLY A 60 11.23 0.96 -18.57
CA GLY A 60 11.01 2.39 -18.83
C GLY A 60 9.77 2.98 -18.16
N ILE A 61 9.15 2.26 -17.24
CA ILE A 61 7.97 2.75 -16.51
C ILE A 61 8.44 3.41 -15.22
N LYS A 62 7.92 4.59 -14.90
CA LYS A 62 8.21 5.26 -13.62
C LYS A 62 7.62 4.45 -12.47
N THR A 63 8.40 4.22 -11.42
CA THR A 63 7.99 3.42 -10.26
C THR A 63 8.18 4.17 -8.96
N LEU A 64 7.36 3.86 -7.96
CA LEU A 64 7.36 4.49 -6.65
C LEU A 64 7.10 3.44 -5.57
N ALA A 65 7.83 3.49 -4.47
CA ALA A 65 7.48 2.78 -3.25
C ALA A 65 6.74 3.73 -2.31
N ILE A 66 5.55 3.35 -1.85
CA ILE A 66 4.81 4.10 -0.84
C ILE A 66 5.04 3.44 0.51
N VAL A 67 5.68 4.15 1.43
CA VAL A 67 5.84 3.67 2.80
C VAL A 67 4.68 4.15 3.66
N GLY A 68 4.10 3.24 4.41
CA GLY A 68 2.89 3.46 5.20
C GLY A 68 3.15 4.21 6.51
N GLY A 69 3.58 5.47 6.47
CA GLY A 69 3.71 6.29 7.69
C GLY A 69 2.38 6.54 8.38
N ALA A 70 1.29 6.71 7.64
CA ALA A 70 -0.07 6.80 8.19
C ALA A 70 -0.67 5.41 8.45
N THR A 71 -0.66 4.52 7.44
CA THR A 71 -1.26 3.18 7.55
C THR A 71 -0.57 2.30 8.59
N GLY A 72 0.74 2.47 8.81
CA GLY A 72 1.51 1.75 9.83
C GLY A 72 1.09 2.04 11.26
N THR A 73 0.48 3.20 11.54
CA THR A 73 -0.07 3.54 12.86
C THR A 73 -1.40 2.83 13.14
N ILE A 74 -2.09 2.39 12.09
CA ILE A 74 -3.40 1.72 12.19
C ILE A 74 -3.24 0.21 12.16
N GLY A 75 -2.49 -0.29 11.20
CA GLY A 75 -2.26 -1.73 10.95
C GLY A 75 -3.26 -2.37 9.99
N ASP A 76 -2.72 -3.08 9.00
CA ASP A 76 -3.50 -3.79 7.98
C ASP A 76 -4.31 -4.95 8.59
N PRO A 77 -5.66 -5.00 8.45
CA PRO A 77 -6.49 -6.09 8.94
C PRO A 77 -6.42 -7.36 8.09
N THR A 78 -5.84 -7.28 6.89
CA THR A 78 -5.87 -8.36 5.89
C THR A 78 -5.23 -9.65 6.40
N PHE A 79 -5.89 -10.78 6.17
CA PHE A 79 -5.45 -12.14 6.56
C PHE A 79 -5.28 -12.39 8.07
N ARG A 80 -5.93 -11.59 8.95
CA ARG A 80 -5.88 -11.77 10.39
C ARG A 80 -7.28 -12.06 10.96
N SER A 81 -7.28 -12.85 12.03
CA SER A 81 -8.49 -13.13 12.83
C SER A 81 -8.67 -12.15 14.00
N THR A 82 -7.58 -11.48 14.41
CA THR A 82 -7.55 -10.54 15.53
C THR A 82 -6.96 -9.22 15.12
N GLU A 83 -7.33 -8.14 15.82
CA GLU A 83 -6.73 -6.82 15.62
C GLU A 83 -5.23 -6.84 15.87
N ARG A 84 -4.46 -6.04 15.13
CA ARG A 84 -3.03 -5.90 15.34
C ARG A 84 -2.78 -5.17 16.67
N ILE A 85 -1.76 -5.61 17.38
CA ILE A 85 -1.17 -4.80 18.45
C ILE A 85 -0.56 -3.57 17.77
N GLN A 86 -1.07 -2.40 18.14
CA GLN A 86 -0.57 -1.13 17.61
C GLN A 86 0.84 -0.90 18.14
N LEU A 87 1.76 -0.62 17.22
CA LEU A 87 3.09 -0.16 17.57
C LEU A 87 3.03 1.27 18.08
N SER A 88 3.96 1.63 18.96
CA SER A 88 4.12 3.03 19.34
C SER A 88 4.53 3.88 18.13
N ASN A 89 4.19 5.17 18.16
CA ASN A 89 4.58 6.10 17.08
C ASN A 89 6.11 6.12 16.86
N ASP A 90 6.88 5.99 17.92
CA ASP A 90 8.35 5.95 17.84
C ASP A 90 8.85 4.69 17.14
N GLU A 91 8.23 3.53 17.41
CA GLU A 91 8.56 2.27 16.71
C GLU A 91 8.17 2.33 15.24
N VAL A 92 6.97 2.85 14.93
CA VAL A 92 6.54 3.05 13.53
C VAL A 92 7.53 3.96 12.81
N ASN A 93 7.92 5.10 13.40
CA ASN A 93 8.87 6.02 12.80
C ASN A 93 10.26 5.39 12.62
N LYS A 94 10.76 4.66 13.59
CA LYS A 94 12.04 3.94 13.50
C LYS A 94 12.02 2.91 12.38
N ASN A 95 10.98 2.09 12.32
CA ASN A 95 10.80 1.09 11.29
C ASN A 95 10.71 1.74 9.91
N LYS A 96 9.88 2.78 9.79
CA LYS A 96 9.70 3.57 8.57
C LYS A 96 11.03 4.07 8.00
N MET A 97 11.84 4.73 8.83
CA MET A 97 13.14 5.26 8.40
C MET A 97 14.09 4.16 7.90
N ASN A 98 14.08 2.99 8.54
CA ASN A 98 14.90 1.87 8.10
C ASN A 98 14.41 1.28 6.77
N ILE A 99 13.09 1.14 6.58
CA ILE A 99 12.49 0.65 5.34
C ILE A 99 12.74 1.61 4.19
N ILE A 100 12.61 2.92 4.42
CA ILE A 100 12.96 3.95 3.43
C ILE A 100 14.40 3.77 2.95
N LYS A 101 15.36 3.69 3.88
CA LYS A 101 16.78 3.47 3.55
C LYS A 101 17.00 2.19 2.75
N GLN A 102 16.31 1.09 3.10
CA GLN A 102 16.39 -0.15 2.34
C GLN A 102 15.87 0.00 0.91
N LEU A 103 14.71 0.62 0.71
CA LEU A 103 14.12 0.84 -0.61
C LEU A 103 14.98 1.77 -1.46
N GLU A 104 15.49 2.85 -0.88
CA GLU A 104 16.43 3.79 -1.55
C GLU A 104 17.72 3.11 -1.96
N SER A 105 18.24 2.14 -1.18
CA SER A 105 19.45 1.37 -1.54
C SER A 105 19.28 0.54 -2.82
N PHE A 106 18.04 0.20 -3.20
CA PHE A 106 17.70 -0.42 -4.49
C PHE A 106 17.49 0.63 -5.61
N GLY A 107 17.66 1.91 -5.32
CA GLY A 107 17.44 3.00 -6.29
C GLY A 107 15.96 3.21 -6.61
N ILE A 108 15.04 2.87 -5.71
CA ILE A 108 13.60 3.10 -5.85
C ILE A 108 13.27 4.45 -5.21
N GLU A 109 12.47 5.26 -5.91
CA GLU A 109 11.89 6.48 -5.36
C GLU A 109 10.90 6.11 -4.26
N VAL A 110 10.96 6.80 -3.12
CA VAL A 110 10.10 6.51 -1.97
C VAL A 110 9.26 7.72 -1.60
N PHE A 111 8.01 7.47 -1.24
CA PHE A 111 7.08 8.46 -0.72
C PHE A 111 6.44 7.95 0.57
N ASP A 112 6.34 8.80 1.59
CA ASP A 112 5.66 8.51 2.86
C ASP A 112 4.19 8.97 2.78
N ASN A 113 3.23 8.04 2.88
CA ASN A 113 1.82 8.39 2.79
C ASN A 113 1.31 9.26 3.95
N LEU A 114 2.06 9.37 5.04
CA LEU A 114 1.74 10.32 6.11
C LEU A 114 1.66 11.76 5.61
N LYS A 115 2.45 12.10 4.57
CA LYS A 115 2.46 13.46 3.99
C LYS A 115 1.11 13.90 3.42
N PHE A 116 0.26 12.96 3.04
CA PHE A 116 -1.09 13.30 2.58
C PHE A 116 -1.98 13.82 3.70
N TYR A 117 -1.69 13.43 4.94
CA TYR A 117 -2.54 13.65 6.11
C TYR A 117 -2.00 14.70 7.10
N GLU A 118 -0.71 15.08 7.01
CA GLU A 118 -0.05 15.98 7.97
C GLU A 118 -0.79 17.31 8.20
N ASN A 119 -1.44 17.83 7.17
CA ASN A 119 -2.16 19.11 7.22
C ASN A 119 -3.68 18.95 7.06
N MET A 120 -4.19 17.74 7.10
CA MET A 120 -5.61 17.45 6.93
C MET A 120 -6.28 17.29 8.31
N ASN A 121 -7.22 18.16 8.66
CA ASN A 121 -8.00 17.96 9.88
C ASN A 121 -9.10 16.90 9.65
N ILE A 122 -9.66 16.39 10.75
CA ILE A 122 -10.65 15.31 10.70
C ILE A 122 -11.93 15.68 9.91
N LEU A 123 -12.36 16.93 9.95
CA LEU A 123 -13.57 17.36 9.24
C LEU A 123 -13.33 17.44 7.74
N ASP A 124 -12.16 17.89 7.33
CA ASP A 124 -11.75 17.90 5.93
C ASP A 124 -11.62 16.46 5.42
N PHE A 125 -11.00 15.57 6.17
CA PHE A 125 -10.93 14.15 5.83
C PHE A 125 -12.32 13.53 5.63
N LEU A 126 -13.25 13.76 6.56
CA LEU A 126 -14.61 13.22 6.45
C LEU A 126 -15.37 13.82 5.26
N ARG A 127 -15.16 15.09 4.95
CA ARG A 127 -15.83 15.78 3.83
C ARG A 127 -15.27 15.36 2.47
N GLU A 128 -13.95 15.32 2.33
CA GLU A 128 -13.30 15.07 1.05
C GLU A 128 -13.17 13.56 0.76
N VAL A 129 -12.63 12.82 1.71
CA VAL A 129 -12.39 11.39 1.55
C VAL A 129 -13.63 10.58 1.89
N GLY A 130 -14.20 10.80 3.08
CA GLY A 130 -15.35 10.06 3.59
C GLY A 130 -16.56 10.11 2.68
N SER A 131 -16.85 11.27 2.07
CA SER A 131 -17.98 11.41 1.14
C SER A 131 -17.87 10.58 -0.15
N SER A 132 -16.65 10.19 -0.53
CA SER A 132 -16.37 9.36 -1.70
C SER A 132 -16.46 7.87 -1.41
N ILE A 133 -16.63 7.47 -0.15
CA ILE A 133 -16.57 6.07 0.28
C ILE A 133 -17.97 5.48 0.42
N ASN A 134 -18.21 4.39 -0.27
CA ASN A 134 -19.42 3.60 -0.09
C ASN A 134 -19.19 2.54 1.00
N VAL A 135 -19.80 2.75 2.16
CA VAL A 135 -19.65 1.87 3.33
C VAL A 135 -20.14 0.45 3.04
N ALA A 136 -21.28 0.29 2.36
CA ALA A 136 -21.81 -1.04 2.01
C ALA A 136 -20.84 -1.81 1.11
N TYR A 137 -20.21 -1.13 0.15
CA TYR A 137 -19.16 -1.74 -0.70
C TYR A 137 -17.94 -2.20 0.14
N MET A 138 -17.53 -1.37 1.10
CA MET A 138 -16.39 -1.72 1.96
C MET A 138 -16.68 -2.92 2.88
N LEU A 139 -17.89 -2.97 3.47
CA LEU A 139 -18.30 -4.08 4.35
C LEU A 139 -18.33 -5.42 3.62
N ASN A 140 -18.56 -5.43 2.31
CA ASN A 140 -18.58 -6.63 1.48
C ASN A 140 -17.19 -7.12 1.02
N LYS A 141 -16.11 -6.41 1.34
CA LYS A 141 -14.75 -6.89 1.03
C LYS A 141 -14.41 -8.09 1.93
N ASP A 142 -13.84 -9.14 1.35
CA ASP A 142 -13.47 -10.37 2.07
C ASP A 142 -12.61 -10.12 3.31
N SER A 143 -11.71 -9.13 3.24
CA SER A 143 -10.84 -8.75 4.37
C SER A 143 -11.61 -8.14 5.53
N ILE A 144 -12.72 -7.44 5.26
CA ILE A 144 -13.56 -6.79 6.25
C ILE A 144 -14.64 -7.77 6.75
N ALA A 145 -15.34 -8.48 5.85
CA ALA A 145 -16.43 -9.39 6.20
C ALA A 145 -16.03 -10.42 7.24
N LYS A 146 -14.84 -11.02 7.09
CA LYS A 146 -14.29 -11.98 8.08
C LYS A 146 -14.01 -11.37 9.46
N ARG A 147 -13.74 -10.07 9.51
CA ARG A 147 -13.44 -9.37 10.76
C ARG A 147 -14.70 -8.90 11.48
N LEU A 148 -15.78 -8.62 10.74
CA LEU A 148 -17.07 -8.19 11.35
C LEU A 148 -17.59 -9.18 12.39
N GLU A 149 -17.46 -10.49 12.14
CA GLU A 149 -17.91 -11.55 13.05
C GLU A 149 -17.14 -11.55 14.39
N ASN A 150 -15.87 -11.12 14.37
CA ASN A 150 -14.99 -11.13 15.53
C ASN A 150 -14.79 -9.73 16.19
N GLY A 151 -15.58 -8.75 15.74
CA GLY A 151 -15.43 -7.36 16.14
C GLY A 151 -14.38 -6.64 15.30
N LEU A 152 -14.78 -5.51 14.71
CA LEU A 152 -13.93 -4.65 13.87
C LEU A 152 -13.98 -3.24 14.44
N SER A 153 -12.84 -2.70 14.88
CA SER A 153 -12.78 -1.30 15.30
C SER A 153 -12.93 -0.34 14.13
N PHE A 154 -13.43 0.87 14.38
CA PHE A 154 -13.48 1.90 13.34
C PHE A 154 -12.08 2.25 12.81
N THR A 155 -11.07 2.22 13.67
CA THR A 155 -9.67 2.44 13.30
C THR A 155 -9.22 1.40 12.26
N GLU A 156 -9.44 0.12 12.55
CA GLU A 156 -9.09 -0.97 11.62
C GLU A 156 -9.90 -0.89 10.30
N PHE A 157 -11.18 -0.56 10.39
CA PHE A 157 -12.03 -0.34 9.20
C PHE A 157 -11.51 0.78 8.32
N SER A 158 -10.99 1.86 8.94
CA SER A 158 -10.47 3.03 8.24
C SER A 158 -9.15 2.78 7.51
N TYR A 159 -8.42 1.69 7.81
CA TYR A 159 -7.15 1.35 7.16
C TYR A 159 -7.27 1.39 5.63
N THR A 160 -8.27 0.71 5.08
CA THR A 160 -8.46 0.62 3.62
C THR A 160 -8.74 1.98 2.99
N ILE A 161 -9.39 2.88 3.72
CA ILE A 161 -9.67 4.24 3.27
C ILE A 161 -8.37 5.05 3.21
N ILE A 162 -7.59 5.00 4.29
CA ILE A 162 -6.31 5.70 4.40
C ILE A 162 -5.26 5.14 3.45
N GLN A 163 -5.33 3.86 3.12
CA GLN A 163 -4.45 3.27 2.11
C GLN A 163 -4.82 3.69 0.69
N GLY A 164 -6.10 3.89 0.41
CA GLY A 164 -6.62 4.13 -0.93
C GLY A 164 -6.64 5.59 -1.38
N TRP A 165 -6.56 6.51 -0.43
CA TRP A 165 -6.49 7.95 -0.69
C TRP A 165 -5.07 8.38 -1.01
#